data_598fe49a17d66c8c5257ac597222632d
#
_entry.id   598fe49a17d66c8c5257ac597222632d
#
_cell.length_a   1.000
_cell.length_b   1.000
_cell.length_c   1.000
_cell.angle_alpha   90.00
_cell.angle_beta   90.00
_cell.angle_gamma   90.00
#
_symmetry.space_group_name_H-M   'P 1'
#
loop_
_entity.id
_entity.type
_entity.pdbx_description
1 polymer ?
#
loop_
_entity_poly.entity_id
_entity_poly.type
_entity_poly.pdbx_seq_one_letter_code
_entity_poly.pdbx_strand_id
1 'polypeptide(L)'
;PGMNAAIRAVTRSAIFNGIAVKGIYRGYRGLVTNEIVEFKTQNVSNIIQVGGTILKTARCMEFRTEEGRKIAYDNMVNAGIGSLVVIGGDGSLTGARIFATEYNIPIVGLPGTIDNDLYGTDTTIGYDTALNTIMQCVDKIRDTATSHERLFFIEVMGRDAGFLALNGAIAAGAEAAIIPEISTEVDQLEELINNGFRKSKNSSIVLVAESPVTGGAMALAERVKNEYPQYEVRVSILG
;
A
#
# COMPACT_ATOMS: atom_id res chain seq x y z
N PRO A 1 -4.96 0.76 -4.95
CA PRO A 1 -6.09 1.61 -5.44
C PRO A 1 -5.58 2.88 -6.12
N GLY A 2 -6.40 3.51 -6.99
CA GLY A 2 -6.08 4.79 -7.63
C GLY A 2 -5.08 4.76 -8.80
N MET A 3 -4.35 3.69 -9.01
CA MET A 3 -3.36 3.56 -10.09
C MET A 3 -3.96 3.79 -11.48
N ASN A 4 -5.12 3.18 -11.76
CA ASN A 4 -5.80 3.35 -13.04
C ASN A 4 -6.30 4.77 -13.25
N ALA A 5 -6.72 5.47 -12.20
CA ALA A 5 -7.11 6.88 -12.30
C ALA A 5 -5.91 7.75 -12.67
N ALA A 6 -4.76 7.53 -12.04
CA ALA A 6 -3.51 8.23 -12.35
C ALA A 6 -3.03 7.94 -13.79
N ILE A 7 -3.02 6.66 -14.21
CA ILE A 7 -2.67 6.26 -15.58
C ILE A 7 -3.59 6.96 -16.60
N ARG A 8 -4.89 6.96 -16.35
CA ARG A 8 -5.86 7.62 -17.21
C ARG A 8 -5.64 9.14 -17.28
N ALA A 9 -5.42 9.78 -16.13
CA ALA A 9 -5.22 11.22 -16.06
C ALA A 9 -3.97 11.64 -16.86
N VAL A 10 -2.84 10.97 -16.62
CA VAL A 10 -1.57 11.20 -17.35
C VAL A 10 -1.77 10.99 -18.85
N THR A 11 -2.33 9.84 -19.25
CA THR A 11 -2.52 9.51 -20.68
C THR A 11 -3.40 10.52 -21.38
N ARG A 12 -4.55 10.87 -20.80
CA ARG A 12 -5.48 11.81 -21.42
C ARG A 12 -4.94 13.24 -21.48
N SER A 13 -4.28 13.69 -20.41
CA SER A 13 -3.68 15.03 -20.38
C SER A 13 -2.55 15.15 -21.42
N ALA A 14 -1.70 14.14 -21.54
CA ALA A 14 -0.63 14.14 -22.54
C ALA A 14 -1.21 14.17 -23.97
N ILE A 15 -2.15 13.30 -24.30
CA ILE A 15 -2.81 13.28 -25.62
C ILE A 15 -3.51 14.59 -25.91
N PHE A 16 -4.20 15.20 -24.94
CA PHE A 16 -4.85 16.51 -25.10
C PHE A 16 -3.85 17.61 -25.47
N ASN A 17 -2.63 17.52 -24.96
CA ASN A 17 -1.54 18.45 -25.28
C ASN A 17 -0.69 18.02 -26.51
N GLY A 18 -1.16 17.07 -27.30
CA GLY A 18 -0.47 16.62 -28.52
C GLY A 18 0.77 15.74 -28.27
N ILE A 19 0.93 15.20 -27.06
CA ILE A 19 2.05 14.36 -26.69
C ILE A 19 1.67 12.88 -26.91
N ALA A 20 2.47 12.15 -27.67
CA ALA A 20 2.33 10.71 -27.84
C ALA A 20 2.64 9.97 -26.52
N VAL A 21 1.84 8.98 -26.17
CA VAL A 21 1.95 8.24 -24.91
C VAL A 21 2.24 6.79 -25.17
N LYS A 22 3.16 6.23 -24.40
CA LYS A 22 3.44 4.79 -24.37
C LYS A 22 3.24 4.27 -22.96
N GLY A 23 2.50 3.16 -22.85
CA GLY A 23 2.35 2.41 -21.60
C GLY A 23 3.44 1.37 -21.47
N ILE A 24 4.07 1.31 -20.30
CA ILE A 24 5.09 0.30 -19.98
C ILE A 24 4.48 -0.69 -19.02
N TYR A 25 4.30 -1.92 -19.46
CA TYR A 25 3.74 -2.98 -18.62
C TYR A 25 4.76 -3.43 -17.57
N ARG A 26 4.30 -3.75 -16.36
CA ARG A 26 5.12 -4.24 -15.25
C ARG A 26 6.24 -3.28 -14.80
N GLY A 27 6.09 -1.97 -15.02
CA GLY A 27 7.02 -0.95 -14.58
C GLY A 27 8.44 -1.14 -15.10
N TYR A 28 9.46 -1.06 -14.25
CA TYR A 28 10.85 -1.18 -14.65
C TYR A 28 11.21 -2.52 -15.29
N ARG A 29 10.55 -3.60 -14.90
CA ARG A 29 10.75 -4.89 -15.55
C ARG A 29 10.39 -4.80 -17.04
N GLY A 30 9.22 -4.24 -17.33
CA GLY A 30 8.79 -4.07 -18.71
C GLY A 30 9.65 -3.09 -19.50
N LEU A 31 10.28 -2.13 -18.86
CA LEU A 31 11.26 -1.27 -19.51
C LEU A 31 12.53 -2.05 -19.88
N VAL A 32 13.02 -2.94 -19.01
CA VAL A 32 14.14 -3.84 -19.28
C VAL A 32 13.80 -4.89 -20.34
N THR A 33 12.61 -5.48 -20.30
CA THR A 33 12.16 -6.52 -21.23
C THR A 33 11.47 -5.99 -22.49
N ASN A 34 11.42 -4.67 -22.67
CA ASN A 34 10.81 -3.98 -23.82
C ASN A 34 9.30 -4.26 -23.98
N GLU A 35 8.56 -4.30 -22.87
CA GLU A 35 7.10 -4.43 -22.86
C GLU A 35 6.41 -3.05 -22.99
N ILE A 36 6.70 -2.37 -24.10
CA ILE A 36 6.28 -0.98 -24.36
C ILE A 36 5.20 -0.98 -25.46
N VAL A 37 4.08 -0.34 -25.20
CA VAL A 37 2.91 -0.31 -26.10
C VAL A 37 2.43 1.12 -26.29
N GLU A 38 2.08 1.50 -27.52
CA GLU A 38 1.45 2.80 -27.78
C GLU A 38 0.09 2.89 -27.12
N PHE A 39 -0.16 3.99 -26.39
CA PHE A 39 -1.43 4.28 -25.74
C PHE A 39 -2.23 5.34 -26.47
N LYS A 40 -3.49 5.01 -26.69
CA LYS A 40 -4.54 5.90 -27.22
C LYS A 40 -5.60 6.13 -26.15
N THR A 41 -6.48 7.06 -26.38
CA THR A 41 -7.58 7.39 -25.46
C THR A 41 -8.44 6.16 -25.10
N GLN A 42 -8.62 5.24 -26.06
CA GLN A 42 -9.40 4.02 -25.85
C GLN A 42 -8.76 3.06 -24.85
N ASN A 43 -7.42 3.00 -24.79
CA ASN A 43 -6.69 2.11 -23.87
C ASN A 43 -6.96 2.42 -22.39
N VAL A 44 -7.36 3.67 -22.10
CA VAL A 44 -7.64 4.13 -20.74
C VAL A 44 -9.13 4.45 -20.50
N SER A 45 -10.00 3.95 -21.39
CA SER A 45 -11.44 4.11 -21.23
C SER A 45 -11.99 3.13 -20.20
N ASN A 46 -12.89 3.61 -19.33
CA ASN A 46 -13.61 2.80 -18.33
C ASN A 46 -12.71 1.98 -17.39
N ILE A 47 -11.54 2.54 -17.00
CA ILE A 47 -10.58 1.84 -16.13
C ILE A 47 -10.59 2.36 -14.67
N ILE A 48 -11.22 3.48 -14.37
CA ILE A 48 -11.16 4.11 -13.04
C ILE A 48 -11.77 3.19 -11.98
N GLN A 49 -12.89 2.54 -12.30
CA GLN A 49 -13.62 1.65 -11.41
C GLN A 49 -13.05 0.22 -11.37
N VAL A 50 -12.03 -0.08 -12.18
CA VAL A 50 -11.39 -1.40 -12.22
C VAL A 50 -10.31 -1.46 -11.15
N GLY A 51 -10.33 -2.50 -10.33
CA GLY A 51 -9.31 -2.74 -9.31
C GLY A 51 -7.94 -3.06 -9.89
N GLY A 52 -6.90 -2.91 -9.08
CA GLY A 52 -5.52 -3.13 -9.48
C GLY A 52 -4.99 -2.07 -10.44
N THR A 53 -4.18 -2.46 -11.40
CA THR A 53 -3.64 -1.59 -12.45
C THR A 53 -3.59 -2.28 -13.81
N ILE A 54 -4.02 -1.61 -14.85
CA ILE A 54 -4.01 -2.15 -16.22
C ILE A 54 -2.59 -2.39 -16.74
N LEU A 55 -1.62 -1.59 -16.28
CA LEU A 55 -0.21 -1.75 -16.64
C LEU A 55 0.49 -2.87 -15.87
N LYS A 56 -0.17 -3.47 -14.87
CA LYS A 56 0.41 -4.47 -13.97
C LYS A 56 1.61 -3.93 -13.20
N THR A 57 2.15 -4.73 -12.29
CA THR A 57 3.36 -4.43 -11.53
C THR A 57 4.25 -5.66 -11.45
N ALA A 58 5.55 -5.46 -11.32
CA ALA A 58 6.51 -6.52 -11.00
C ALA A 58 7.72 -5.93 -10.28
N ARG A 59 8.31 -6.72 -9.38
CA ARG A 59 9.64 -6.40 -8.85
C ARG A 59 10.68 -6.62 -9.95
N CYS A 60 11.66 -5.73 -10.06
CA CYS A 60 12.75 -5.81 -11.03
C CYS A 60 14.08 -5.64 -10.30
N MET A 61 14.76 -6.74 -10.04
CA MET A 61 16.09 -6.72 -9.40
C MET A 61 17.16 -6.21 -10.37
N GLU A 62 17.01 -6.53 -11.66
CA GLU A 62 17.91 -6.10 -12.72
C GLU A 62 18.02 -4.57 -12.80
N PHE A 63 16.92 -3.84 -12.62
CA PHE A 63 16.92 -2.37 -12.63
C PHE A 63 17.72 -1.74 -11.48
N ARG A 64 18.06 -2.52 -10.45
CA ARG A 64 18.95 -2.06 -9.36
C ARG A 64 20.42 -1.99 -9.78
N THR A 65 20.80 -2.69 -10.85
CA THR A 65 22.16 -2.69 -11.40
C THR A 65 22.29 -1.61 -12.49
N GLU A 66 23.51 -1.13 -12.72
CA GLU A 66 23.82 -0.17 -13.80
C GLU A 66 23.53 -0.77 -15.18
N GLU A 67 23.88 -2.05 -15.37
CA GLU A 67 23.66 -2.78 -16.61
C GLU A 67 22.16 -2.88 -16.94
N GLY A 68 21.34 -3.23 -15.95
CA GLY A 68 19.89 -3.32 -16.13
C GLY A 68 19.25 -1.96 -16.44
N ARG A 69 19.74 -0.89 -15.81
CA ARG A 69 19.28 0.47 -16.13
C ARG A 69 19.76 0.91 -17.52
N LYS A 70 20.96 0.50 -17.94
CA LYS A 70 21.43 0.75 -19.31
C LYS A 70 20.55 0.10 -20.36
N ILE A 71 20.15 -1.17 -20.16
CA ILE A 71 19.21 -1.87 -21.05
C ILE A 71 17.86 -1.13 -21.08
N ALA A 72 17.36 -0.73 -19.91
CA ALA A 72 16.13 0.04 -19.82
C ALA A 72 16.19 1.37 -20.58
N TYR A 73 17.30 2.08 -20.47
CA TYR A 73 17.53 3.32 -21.20
C TYR A 73 17.56 3.11 -22.70
N ASP A 74 18.30 2.11 -23.18
CA ASP A 74 18.41 1.80 -24.61
C ASP A 74 17.03 1.44 -25.20
N ASN A 75 16.25 0.62 -24.49
CA ASN A 75 14.88 0.31 -24.89
C ASN A 75 13.98 1.55 -24.94
N MET A 76 14.12 2.44 -23.96
CA MET A 76 13.40 3.71 -23.92
C MET A 76 13.71 4.60 -25.12
N VAL A 77 14.99 4.77 -25.43
CA VAL A 77 15.46 5.56 -26.58
C VAL A 77 14.99 4.94 -27.90
N ASN A 78 15.17 3.62 -28.06
CA ASN A 78 14.72 2.88 -29.25
C ASN A 78 13.20 2.99 -29.45
N ALA A 79 12.43 3.06 -28.36
CA ALA A 79 10.99 3.30 -28.41
C ALA A 79 10.62 4.78 -28.67
N GLY A 80 11.59 5.70 -28.77
CA GLY A 80 11.33 7.13 -28.97
C GLY A 80 10.69 7.83 -27.76
N ILE A 81 10.97 7.35 -26.53
CA ILE A 81 10.47 7.93 -25.29
C ILE A 81 11.50 8.95 -24.79
N GLY A 82 11.10 10.22 -24.66
CA GLY A 82 11.96 11.30 -24.18
C GLY A 82 11.79 11.66 -22.71
N SER A 83 10.73 11.20 -22.05
CA SER A 83 10.43 11.47 -20.64
C SER A 83 9.58 10.37 -20.03
N LEU A 84 9.57 10.25 -18.69
CA LEU A 84 8.78 9.25 -17.99
C LEU A 84 7.85 9.89 -16.95
N VAL A 85 6.70 9.27 -16.76
CA VAL A 85 5.88 9.45 -15.56
C VAL A 85 5.88 8.13 -14.80
N VAL A 86 6.35 8.15 -13.56
CA VAL A 86 6.44 6.98 -12.69
C VAL A 86 5.38 7.10 -11.59
N ILE A 87 4.48 6.13 -11.52
CA ILE A 87 3.42 6.07 -10.52
C ILE A 87 3.76 4.92 -9.57
N GLY A 88 4.08 5.22 -8.32
CA GLY A 88 4.47 4.18 -7.37
C GLY A 88 4.88 4.72 -6.00
N GLY A 89 5.30 3.81 -5.12
CA GLY A 89 5.81 4.14 -3.78
C GLY A 89 7.31 4.44 -3.77
N ASP A 90 7.88 4.51 -2.57
CA ASP A 90 9.27 4.93 -2.32
C ASP A 90 10.32 4.25 -3.21
N GLY A 91 10.30 2.91 -3.30
CA GLY A 91 11.25 2.18 -4.13
C GLY A 91 11.17 2.53 -5.61
N SER A 92 9.95 2.79 -6.14
CA SER A 92 9.76 3.20 -7.54
C SER A 92 10.25 4.62 -7.79
N LEU A 93 9.98 5.54 -6.88
CA LEU A 93 10.40 6.95 -6.99
C LEU A 93 11.91 7.10 -6.77
N THR A 94 12.50 6.34 -5.86
CA THR A 94 13.95 6.25 -5.70
C THR A 94 14.64 5.75 -6.97
N GLY A 95 14.12 4.67 -7.58
CA GLY A 95 14.60 4.17 -8.86
C GLY A 95 14.48 5.20 -9.98
N ALA A 96 13.37 5.94 -10.03
CA ALA A 96 13.15 7.04 -10.97
C ALA A 96 14.20 8.14 -10.81
N ARG A 97 14.50 8.55 -9.59
CA ARG A 97 15.50 9.58 -9.28
C ARG A 97 16.90 9.15 -9.74
N ILE A 98 17.31 7.92 -9.45
CA ILE A 98 18.60 7.37 -9.90
C ILE A 98 18.67 7.39 -11.42
N PHE A 99 17.65 6.86 -12.09
CA PHE A 99 17.59 6.77 -13.54
C PHE A 99 17.58 8.14 -14.22
N ALA A 100 16.83 9.10 -13.66
CA ALA A 100 16.83 10.49 -14.12
C ALA A 100 18.22 11.12 -14.04
N THR A 101 18.96 10.88 -12.95
CA THR A 101 20.30 11.43 -12.74
C THR A 101 21.35 10.81 -13.66
N GLU A 102 21.31 9.47 -13.82
CA GLU A 102 22.29 8.75 -14.66
C GLU A 102 22.18 9.10 -16.14
N TYR A 103 20.96 9.28 -16.66
CA TYR A 103 20.72 9.47 -18.10
C TYR A 103 20.20 10.85 -18.45
N ASN A 104 20.14 11.77 -17.51
CA ASN A 104 19.59 13.12 -17.68
C ASN A 104 18.20 13.13 -18.36
N ILE A 105 17.29 12.29 -17.88
CA ILE A 105 15.92 12.13 -18.41
C ILE A 105 14.94 12.91 -17.54
N PRO A 106 14.04 13.70 -18.12
CA PRO A 106 12.93 14.29 -17.39
C PRO A 106 11.99 13.20 -16.85
N ILE A 107 11.80 13.17 -15.53
CA ILE A 107 10.89 12.22 -14.89
C ILE A 107 9.96 12.97 -13.93
N VAL A 108 8.67 12.63 -13.95
CA VAL A 108 7.68 13.08 -12.99
C VAL A 108 7.21 11.88 -12.15
N GLY A 109 7.34 11.96 -10.84
CA GLY A 109 6.85 10.96 -9.90
C GLY A 109 5.44 11.28 -9.40
N LEU A 110 4.56 10.27 -9.36
CA LEU A 110 3.25 10.34 -8.71
C LEU A 110 3.21 9.36 -7.53
N PRO A 111 2.76 9.79 -6.33
CA PRO A 111 2.84 9.00 -5.10
C PRO A 111 1.74 7.92 -5.06
N GLY A 112 1.92 6.82 -5.78
CA GLY A 112 0.99 5.71 -5.91
C GLY A 112 1.29 4.57 -4.94
N THR A 113 0.93 4.72 -3.67
CA THR A 113 1.03 3.69 -2.62
C THR A 113 -0.12 3.84 -1.62
N ILE A 114 -0.44 2.75 -0.91
CA ILE A 114 -1.41 2.78 0.20
C ILE A 114 -0.75 3.05 1.55
N ASP A 115 0.56 2.94 1.66
CA ASP A 115 1.29 2.98 2.93
C ASP A 115 1.38 4.39 3.53
N ASN A 116 1.22 5.42 2.70
CA ASN A 116 1.30 6.84 3.04
C ASN A 116 2.65 7.25 3.67
N ASP A 117 3.72 6.57 3.28
CA ASP A 117 5.07 6.64 3.83
C ASP A 117 6.04 7.52 3.04
N LEU A 118 5.53 8.33 2.11
CA LEU A 118 6.36 9.16 1.23
C LEU A 118 6.57 10.55 1.82
N TYR A 119 7.83 10.93 2.03
CA TYR A 119 8.19 12.29 2.43
C TYR A 119 7.80 13.30 1.34
N GLY A 120 7.21 14.42 1.75
CA GLY A 120 6.86 15.53 0.86
C GLY A 120 5.47 15.45 0.23
N THR A 121 4.64 14.50 0.65
CA THR A 121 3.21 14.46 0.32
C THR A 121 2.38 14.22 1.58
N ASP A 122 1.25 14.89 1.71
CA ASP A 122 0.34 14.72 2.85
C ASP A 122 -0.46 13.41 2.72
N THR A 123 -0.86 13.07 1.49
CA THR A 123 -1.66 11.88 1.22
C THR A 123 -1.23 11.24 -0.09
N THR A 124 -0.97 9.94 -0.06
CA THR A 124 -0.63 9.15 -1.24
C THR A 124 -1.88 8.65 -1.97
N ILE A 125 -1.75 8.43 -3.28
CA ILE A 125 -2.81 7.91 -4.13
C ILE A 125 -3.13 6.47 -3.70
N GLY A 126 -4.36 6.22 -3.25
CA GLY A 126 -4.82 4.90 -2.82
C GLY A 126 -4.93 4.73 -1.31
N TYR A 127 -4.30 5.57 -0.50
CA TYR A 127 -4.36 5.51 0.96
C TYR A 127 -5.80 5.59 1.49
N ASP A 128 -6.55 6.61 1.11
CA ASP A 128 -7.93 6.79 1.55
C ASP A 128 -8.84 5.61 1.14
N THR A 129 -8.66 5.08 -0.06
CA THR A 129 -9.40 3.89 -0.51
C THR A 129 -9.07 2.65 0.35
N ALA A 130 -7.80 2.46 0.70
CA ALA A 130 -7.37 1.38 1.57
C ALA A 130 -7.97 1.53 2.98
N LEU A 131 -7.97 2.76 3.51
CA LEU A 131 -8.57 3.07 4.81
C LEU A 131 -10.08 2.76 4.83
N ASN A 132 -10.82 3.18 3.81
CA ASN A 132 -12.24 2.85 3.66
C ASN A 132 -12.48 1.33 3.59
N THR A 133 -11.61 0.59 2.92
CA THR A 133 -11.69 -0.89 2.86
C THR A 133 -11.47 -1.50 4.24
N ILE A 134 -10.51 -1.02 5.01
CA ILE A 134 -10.25 -1.45 6.39
C ILE A 134 -11.49 -1.22 7.24
N MET A 135 -12.08 -0.01 7.21
CA MET A 135 -13.28 0.31 7.96
C MET A 135 -14.43 -0.65 7.65
N GLN A 136 -14.71 -0.89 6.38
CA GLN A 136 -15.77 -1.82 5.96
C GLN A 136 -15.53 -3.26 6.44
N CYS A 137 -14.27 -3.71 6.45
CA CYS A 137 -13.92 -5.04 6.97
C CYS A 137 -14.06 -5.11 8.49
N VAL A 138 -13.60 -4.08 9.19
CA VAL A 138 -13.71 -3.99 10.66
C VAL A 138 -15.17 -3.99 11.11
N ASP A 139 -16.03 -3.25 10.42
CA ASP A 139 -17.48 -3.23 10.74
C ASP A 139 -18.11 -4.61 10.65
N LYS A 140 -17.79 -5.37 9.59
CA LYS A 140 -18.28 -6.76 9.43
C LYS A 140 -17.74 -7.72 10.51
N ILE A 141 -16.49 -7.54 10.91
CA ILE A 141 -15.86 -8.33 11.97
C ILE A 141 -16.48 -7.97 13.32
N ARG A 142 -16.81 -6.70 13.54
CA ARG A 142 -17.43 -6.20 14.76
C ARG A 142 -18.78 -6.89 15.05
N ASP A 143 -19.60 -7.09 14.04
CA ASP A 143 -20.89 -7.80 14.18
C ASP A 143 -20.68 -9.21 14.78
N THR A 144 -19.66 -9.91 14.30
CA THR A 144 -19.30 -11.25 14.79
C THR A 144 -18.64 -11.17 16.18
N ALA A 145 -17.74 -10.21 16.38
CA ALA A 145 -17.02 -10.03 17.64
C ALA A 145 -18.00 -9.79 18.81
N THR A 146 -18.96 -8.91 18.61
CA THR A 146 -19.97 -8.55 19.63
C THR A 146 -20.84 -9.74 20.02
N SER A 147 -21.14 -10.64 19.08
CA SER A 147 -22.00 -11.81 19.34
C SER A 147 -21.35 -12.90 20.19
N HIS A 148 -20.02 -12.90 20.35
CA HIS A 148 -19.26 -14.00 20.94
C HIS A 148 -18.23 -13.58 22.01
N GLU A 149 -18.21 -12.32 22.44
CA GLU A 149 -17.25 -11.81 23.46
C GLU A 149 -15.77 -12.10 23.11
N ARG A 150 -15.38 -11.89 21.83
CA ARG A 150 -14.09 -12.26 21.31
C ARG A 150 -13.14 -11.07 21.20
N LEU A 151 -11.85 -11.35 21.36
CA LEU A 151 -10.76 -10.44 21.02
C LEU A 151 -10.29 -10.70 19.59
N PHE A 152 -10.38 -9.70 18.73
CA PHE A 152 -9.91 -9.76 17.36
C PHE A 152 -8.64 -8.94 17.17
N PHE A 153 -7.59 -9.56 16.66
CA PHE A 153 -6.46 -8.89 16.05
C PHE A 153 -6.66 -8.83 14.54
N ILE A 154 -6.72 -7.63 14.00
CA ILE A 154 -6.90 -7.40 12.56
C ILE A 154 -5.60 -6.81 12.00
N GLU A 155 -4.86 -7.61 11.24
CA GLU A 155 -3.66 -7.16 10.57
C GLU A 155 -4.01 -6.39 9.31
N VAL A 156 -3.38 -5.24 9.14
CA VAL A 156 -3.51 -4.38 7.97
C VAL A 156 -2.15 -4.12 7.36
N MET A 157 -2.11 -3.89 6.05
CA MET A 157 -0.91 -3.52 5.33
C MET A 157 -0.35 -2.17 5.84
N GLY A 158 0.84 -1.79 5.38
CA GLY A 158 1.51 -0.54 5.74
C GLY A 158 3.02 -0.69 5.86
N ARG A 159 3.55 -1.92 5.76
CA ARG A 159 4.98 -2.25 5.89
C ARG A 159 5.56 -1.68 7.19
N ASP A 160 6.51 -0.73 7.04
CA ASP A 160 7.21 -0.09 8.16
C ASP A 160 6.50 1.19 8.65
N ALA A 161 5.28 1.46 8.17
CA ALA A 161 4.48 2.62 8.54
C ALA A 161 3.12 2.21 9.13
N GLY A 162 2.79 2.75 10.29
CA GLY A 162 1.56 2.44 11.03
C GLY A 162 0.33 3.26 10.64
N PHE A 163 0.39 4.07 9.58
CA PHE A 163 -0.70 5.00 9.23
C PHE A 163 -2.04 4.33 8.98
N LEU A 164 -2.06 3.20 8.24
CA LEU A 164 -3.29 2.46 7.98
C LEU A 164 -3.88 1.85 9.26
N ALA A 165 -3.03 1.26 10.13
CA ALA A 165 -3.47 0.68 11.38
C ALA A 165 -4.00 1.75 12.34
N LEU A 166 -3.26 2.85 12.51
CA LEU A 166 -3.63 3.93 13.42
C LEU A 166 -4.92 4.62 13.00
N ASN A 167 -4.96 5.11 11.75
CA ASN A 167 -6.14 5.84 11.27
C ASN A 167 -7.35 4.91 11.07
N GLY A 168 -7.11 3.64 10.69
CA GLY A 168 -8.14 2.62 10.65
C GLY A 168 -8.75 2.33 12.02
N ALA A 169 -7.92 2.24 13.06
CA ALA A 169 -8.37 2.05 14.43
C ALA A 169 -9.22 3.23 14.93
N ILE A 170 -8.76 4.45 14.71
CA ILE A 170 -9.50 5.68 15.08
C ILE A 170 -10.84 5.73 14.34
N ALA A 171 -10.84 5.56 13.03
CA ALA A 171 -12.02 5.68 12.18
C ALA A 171 -13.07 4.58 12.47
N ALA A 172 -12.61 3.35 12.72
CA ALA A 172 -13.49 2.23 13.04
C ALA A 172 -13.84 2.13 14.54
N GLY A 173 -13.28 2.98 15.40
CA GLY A 173 -13.49 2.91 16.87
C GLY A 173 -12.98 1.61 17.47
N ALA A 174 -11.81 1.14 17.04
CA ALA A 174 -11.11 0.01 17.64
C ALA A 174 -10.54 0.39 19.02
N GLU A 175 -10.28 -0.61 19.86
CA GLU A 175 -9.77 -0.40 21.22
C GLU A 175 -8.29 0.01 21.22
N ALA A 176 -7.51 -0.47 20.24
CA ALA A 176 -6.09 -0.15 20.12
C ALA A 176 -5.58 -0.27 18.68
N ALA A 177 -4.46 0.37 18.41
CA ALA A 177 -3.62 0.16 17.23
C ALA A 177 -2.20 -0.19 17.67
N ILE A 178 -1.63 -1.23 17.07
CA ILE A 178 -0.23 -1.64 17.26
C ILE A 178 0.52 -1.27 16.00
N ILE A 179 1.47 -0.35 16.14
CA ILE A 179 2.19 0.26 15.03
C ILE A 179 3.71 0.15 15.23
N PRO A 180 4.51 0.05 14.17
CA PRO A 180 5.96 -0.14 14.30
C PRO A 180 6.71 1.07 14.90
N GLU A 181 6.13 2.26 14.82
CA GLU A 181 6.71 3.50 15.36
C GLU A 181 6.73 3.56 16.89
N ILE A 182 5.91 2.74 17.54
CA ILE A 182 5.79 2.69 18.99
C ILE A 182 6.03 1.24 19.43
N SER A 183 7.09 1.01 20.23
CA SER A 183 7.29 -0.29 20.85
C SER A 183 6.18 -0.54 21.87
N THR A 184 5.32 -1.52 21.60
CA THR A 184 4.29 -1.92 22.55
C THR A 184 4.83 -3.06 23.42
N GLU A 185 5.11 -2.79 24.68
CA GLU A 185 5.43 -3.85 25.65
C GLU A 185 4.17 -4.65 26.01
N VAL A 186 4.36 -5.88 26.49
CA VAL A 186 3.23 -6.80 26.82
C VAL A 186 2.29 -6.21 27.84
N ASP A 187 2.87 -5.56 28.86
CA ASP A 187 2.09 -4.96 29.95
C ASP A 187 1.15 -3.85 29.47
N GLN A 188 1.57 -3.10 28.43
CA GLN A 188 0.73 -2.08 27.79
C GLN A 188 -0.41 -2.72 26.98
N LEU A 189 -0.16 -3.86 26.33
CA LEU A 189 -1.19 -4.60 25.61
C LEU A 189 -2.23 -5.17 26.59
N GLU A 190 -1.80 -5.69 27.74
CA GLU A 190 -2.69 -6.14 28.81
C GLU A 190 -3.58 -5.00 29.32
N GLU A 191 -2.99 -3.84 29.59
CA GLU A 191 -3.73 -2.67 30.04
C GLU A 191 -4.78 -2.22 29.01
N LEU A 192 -4.42 -2.20 27.73
CA LEU A 192 -5.32 -1.87 26.63
C LEU A 192 -6.49 -2.86 26.51
N ILE A 193 -6.21 -4.17 26.60
CA ILE A 193 -7.23 -5.23 26.57
C ILE A 193 -8.14 -5.12 27.79
N ASN A 194 -7.57 -5.02 28.97
CA ASN A 194 -8.33 -4.92 30.22
C ASN A 194 -9.21 -3.66 30.27
N ASN A 195 -8.72 -2.53 29.79
CA ASN A 195 -9.50 -1.29 29.73
C ASN A 195 -10.63 -1.37 28.69
N GLY A 196 -10.44 -2.09 27.57
CA GLY A 196 -11.50 -2.37 26.61
C GLY A 196 -12.63 -3.20 27.21
N PHE A 197 -12.32 -4.30 27.88
CA PHE A 197 -13.31 -5.17 28.51
C PHE A 197 -13.99 -4.55 29.76
N ARG A 198 -13.28 -3.72 30.52
CA ARG A 198 -13.84 -3.06 31.72
C ARG A 198 -14.95 -2.02 31.42
N LYS A 199 -15.04 -1.52 30.20
CA LYS A 199 -16.03 -0.52 29.78
C LYS A 199 -17.36 -1.13 29.29
N SER A 200 -17.72 -2.31 29.75
CA SER A 200 -18.96 -3.03 29.36
C SER A 200 -19.10 -3.30 27.84
N LYS A 201 -18.01 -3.36 27.12
CA LYS A 201 -18.00 -3.82 25.74
C LYS A 201 -17.82 -5.33 25.71
N ASN A 202 -18.67 -6.03 24.97
CA ASN A 202 -18.65 -7.49 24.84
C ASN A 202 -17.65 -7.98 23.77
N SER A 203 -16.85 -7.09 23.20
CA SER A 203 -15.85 -7.44 22.17
C SER A 203 -14.74 -6.41 22.15
N SER A 204 -13.53 -6.85 21.78
CA SER A 204 -12.39 -5.96 21.56
C SER A 204 -11.77 -6.21 20.20
N ILE A 205 -11.47 -5.12 19.49
CA ILE A 205 -10.81 -5.13 18.20
C ILE A 205 -9.51 -4.34 18.31
N VAL A 206 -8.41 -4.96 17.93
CA VAL A 206 -7.08 -4.35 17.88
C VAL A 206 -6.59 -4.41 16.44
N LEU A 207 -6.27 -3.25 15.86
CA LEU A 207 -5.61 -3.20 14.56
C LEU A 207 -4.10 -3.32 14.73
N VAL A 208 -3.48 -4.11 13.85
CA VAL A 208 -2.04 -4.38 13.88
C VAL A 208 -1.46 -4.05 12.51
N ALA A 209 -0.45 -3.19 12.46
CA ALA A 209 0.28 -2.95 11.24
C ALA A 209 1.11 -4.19 10.85
N GLU A 210 1.09 -4.57 9.57
CA GLU A 210 2.00 -5.57 9.00
C GLU A 210 3.43 -5.06 9.13
N SER A 211 4.19 -5.59 10.08
CA SER A 211 5.58 -5.20 10.27
C SER A 211 6.39 -6.33 10.92
N PRO A 212 7.64 -6.55 10.49
CA PRO A 212 8.55 -7.44 11.18
C PRO A 212 8.82 -7.02 12.64
N VAL A 213 8.70 -5.74 12.95
CA VAL A 213 8.92 -5.18 14.30
C VAL A 213 7.82 -5.62 15.25
N THR A 214 6.56 -5.60 14.81
CA THR A 214 5.41 -6.02 15.62
C THR A 214 5.26 -7.54 15.67
N GLY A 215 5.88 -8.28 14.76
CA GLY A 215 5.69 -9.71 14.57
C GLY A 215 4.35 -10.10 13.94
N GLY A 216 3.52 -9.10 13.62
CA GLY A 216 2.20 -9.28 13.03
C GLY A 216 1.14 -9.78 14.01
N ALA A 217 -0.11 -9.83 13.54
CA ALA A 217 -1.25 -10.20 14.37
C ALA A 217 -1.23 -11.66 14.84
N MET A 218 -0.61 -12.55 14.08
CA MET A 218 -0.52 -13.98 14.46
C MET A 218 0.38 -14.17 15.69
N ALA A 219 1.56 -13.57 15.72
CA ALA A 219 2.48 -13.66 16.85
C ALA A 219 1.88 -13.05 18.12
N LEU A 220 1.21 -11.89 17.97
CA LEU A 220 0.51 -11.25 19.09
C LEU A 220 -0.64 -12.11 19.62
N ALA A 221 -1.42 -12.72 18.73
CA ALA A 221 -2.52 -13.61 19.13
C ALA A 221 -2.03 -14.85 19.86
N GLU A 222 -0.94 -15.46 19.41
CA GLU A 222 -0.33 -16.61 20.08
C GLU A 222 0.17 -16.24 21.47
N ARG A 223 0.81 -15.12 21.61
CA ARG A 223 1.28 -14.59 22.88
C ARG A 223 0.13 -14.34 23.86
N VAL A 224 -0.94 -13.66 23.42
CA VAL A 224 -2.12 -13.41 24.26
C VAL A 224 -2.82 -14.70 24.66
N LYS A 225 -2.93 -15.70 23.78
CA LYS A 225 -3.50 -17.01 24.13
C LYS A 225 -2.70 -17.75 25.22
N ASN A 226 -1.39 -17.59 25.21
CA ASN A 226 -0.51 -18.25 26.19
C ASN A 226 -0.54 -17.53 27.56
N GLU A 227 -0.53 -16.21 27.55
CA GLU A 227 -0.48 -15.38 28.77
C GLU A 227 -1.85 -15.17 29.38
N TYR A 228 -2.91 -15.11 28.54
CA TYR A 228 -4.31 -14.81 28.95
C TYR A 228 -5.31 -15.83 28.36
N PRO A 229 -5.29 -17.08 28.80
CA PRO A 229 -6.10 -18.17 28.22
C PRO A 229 -7.62 -17.97 28.40
N GLN A 230 -8.04 -17.01 29.20
CA GLN A 230 -9.44 -16.64 29.38
C GLN A 230 -10.04 -15.92 28.17
N TYR A 231 -9.22 -15.36 27.26
CA TYR A 231 -9.72 -14.66 26.09
C TYR A 231 -9.80 -15.58 24.87
N GLU A 232 -10.95 -15.58 24.21
CA GLU A 232 -11.10 -16.23 22.90
C GLU A 232 -10.55 -15.31 21.80
N VAL A 233 -9.32 -15.57 21.38
CA VAL A 233 -8.61 -14.74 20.40
C VAL A 233 -8.84 -15.23 18.97
N ARG A 234 -9.12 -14.31 18.07
CA ARG A 234 -9.21 -14.51 16.61
C ARG A 234 -8.29 -13.56 15.88
N VAL A 235 -7.84 -13.99 14.70
CA VAL A 235 -7.00 -13.18 13.80
C VAL A 235 -7.67 -13.07 12.44
N SER A 236 -7.63 -11.87 11.88
CA SER A 236 -7.99 -11.60 10.48
C SER A 236 -6.85 -10.82 9.83
N ILE A 237 -6.41 -11.25 8.65
CA ILE A 237 -5.36 -10.58 7.88
C ILE A 237 -5.99 -9.96 6.65
N LEU A 238 -5.89 -8.63 6.53
CA LEU A 238 -6.36 -7.85 5.38
C LEU A 238 -5.17 -7.52 4.49
N GLY A 239 -5.04 -8.24 3.38
CA GLY A 239 -3.95 -8.07 2.43
C GLY A 239 -4.30 -7.23 1.22
#